data_4821dd6e523b7b908ec008ff9b71d541
#
_entry.id   4821dd6e523b7b908ec008ff9b71d541
#
_cell.length_a   1.000
_cell.length_b   1.000
_cell.length_c   1.000
_cell.angle_alpha   90.00
_cell.angle_beta   90.00
_cell.angle_gamma   90.00
#
_symmetry.space_group_name_H-M   'P 1'
#
loop_
_entity.id
_entity.type
_entity.pdbx_description
1 polymer ?
#
loop_
_entity_poly.entity_id
_entity_poly.type
_entity_poly.pdbx_seq_one_letter_code
_entity_poly.pdbx_strand_id
1 'polypeptide(L)'
;MKIDILTLFPEMFAPMQASILGRAQRENKIEINVVNIRDYTEDINRLVDSLVPESESVTARVSSGRGNIRIALKDISERSRSQMEIAEELSAAVRAKTKARAFVQQQSTFGGRRGNMPVQYVLQATSIERLQEVLPEFMKRVYESPVFQMADVDLKFSKPEARVTINRDKANLLGVSAQDIGETLQYGLSGQRMGYFYMNGKQYEILAEINRQQRNKPADLKSIYVRGDDGKMIQLDNLITLVETVAPPQLYHYNRFLSATISSGLAKGKTIGQGLDEMDRIAAEVLHDDFRTALAGDSKEFRESSSSLMFAFLLAILLIYLILAAQFESFKDPLVIMLTVPLAIAGALVFMWGTDQTMNIFSQIGIIMLIGLVAKNGILIVEFANQKQEAGEEKMAAIRDAALQRLRPILMTSASTILGLLPLTVATGEGANGRIAMGIA
;
A
#
# COMPACT_ATOMS: atom_id res chain seq x y z
N MET A 1 7.94 25.90 13.95
CA MET A 1 7.39 25.04 12.88
C MET A 1 8.53 24.71 11.92
N LYS A 2 8.69 23.44 11.55
CA LYS A 2 9.77 23.00 10.63
C LYS A 2 9.15 22.64 9.28
N ILE A 3 9.72 23.17 8.20
CA ILE A 3 9.27 22.96 6.81
C ILE A 3 10.48 22.50 6.02
N ASP A 4 10.44 21.26 5.52
CA ASP A 4 11.44 20.71 4.62
C ASP A 4 10.90 20.73 3.19
N ILE A 5 11.60 21.44 2.30
CA ILE A 5 11.25 21.58 0.89
C ILE A 5 12.21 20.74 0.06
N LEU A 6 11.71 19.67 -0.54
CA LEU A 6 12.47 18.80 -1.45
C LEU A 6 12.29 19.29 -2.89
N THR A 7 13.35 19.73 -3.53
CA THR A 7 13.30 20.29 -4.89
C THR A 7 14.51 19.84 -5.72
N LEU A 8 14.35 19.87 -7.05
CA LEU A 8 15.48 19.74 -8.01
C LEU A 8 16.17 21.09 -8.24
N PHE A 9 15.56 22.20 -7.82
CA PHE A 9 16.00 23.57 -8.09
C PHE A 9 15.93 24.39 -6.80
N PRO A 10 16.87 24.23 -5.86
CA PRO A 10 16.90 24.95 -4.59
C PRO A 10 16.93 26.48 -4.76
N GLU A 11 17.56 26.94 -5.82
CA GLU A 11 17.68 28.36 -6.16
C GLU A 11 16.34 29.07 -6.40
N MET A 12 15.29 28.34 -6.81
CA MET A 12 13.94 28.89 -6.97
C MET A 12 13.31 29.34 -5.66
N PHE A 13 13.82 28.87 -4.53
CA PHE A 13 13.34 29.20 -3.20
C PHE A 13 14.11 30.33 -2.53
N ALA A 14 15.18 30.86 -3.15
CA ALA A 14 15.92 31.98 -2.64
C ALA A 14 15.07 33.24 -2.36
N PRO A 15 14.03 33.59 -3.15
CA PRO A 15 13.14 34.70 -2.85
C PRO A 15 12.34 34.56 -1.55
N MET A 16 12.15 33.33 -1.05
CA MET A 16 11.45 33.10 0.23
C MET A 16 12.21 33.72 1.42
N GLN A 17 13.52 33.83 1.33
CA GLN A 17 14.35 34.46 2.37
C GLN A 17 14.12 35.98 2.48
N ALA A 18 13.68 36.63 1.41
CA ALA A 18 13.36 38.04 1.38
C ALA A 18 11.90 38.36 1.76
N SER A 19 11.06 37.33 1.87
CA SER A 19 9.61 37.45 2.14
C SER A 19 9.29 37.48 3.64
N ILE A 20 7.98 37.49 3.97
CA ILE A 20 7.46 37.35 5.34
C ILE A 20 7.97 36.05 5.99
N LEU A 21 8.13 34.97 5.19
CA LEU A 21 8.67 33.70 5.64
C LEU A 21 10.15 33.82 6.06
N GLY A 22 10.95 34.57 5.32
CA GLY A 22 12.34 34.86 5.69
C GLY A 22 12.45 35.71 6.97
N ARG A 23 11.48 36.59 7.24
CA ARG A 23 11.42 37.32 8.52
C ARG A 23 11.07 36.37 9.68
N ALA A 24 10.07 35.51 9.52
CA ALA A 24 9.67 34.52 10.51
C ALA A 24 10.78 33.50 10.78
N GLN A 25 11.62 33.15 9.79
CA GLN A 25 12.79 32.31 9.93
C GLN A 25 13.89 33.02 10.75
N ARG A 26 14.16 34.29 10.51
CA ARG A 26 15.10 35.11 11.32
C ARG A 26 14.64 35.28 12.76
N GLU A 27 13.33 35.28 12.99
CA GLU A 27 12.73 35.34 14.34
C GLU A 27 12.61 33.94 15.01
N ASN A 28 13.19 32.90 14.43
CA ASN A 28 13.12 31.51 14.90
C ASN A 28 11.70 30.94 15.08
N LYS A 29 10.70 31.54 14.43
CA LYS A 29 9.31 31.04 14.46
C LYS A 29 9.09 29.86 13.54
N ILE A 30 9.84 29.82 12.43
CA ILE A 30 9.83 28.74 11.47
C ILE A 30 11.24 28.37 11.05
N GLU A 31 11.49 27.10 10.80
CA GLU A 31 12.71 26.58 10.19
C GLU A 31 12.36 26.05 8.80
N ILE A 32 12.99 26.62 7.76
CA ILE A 32 12.80 26.19 6.37
C ILE A 32 14.09 25.61 5.86
N ASN A 33 14.10 24.33 5.53
CA ASN A 33 15.21 23.64 4.89
C ASN A 33 14.86 23.36 3.43
N VAL A 34 15.64 23.91 2.52
CA VAL A 34 15.52 23.59 1.09
C VAL A 34 16.57 22.53 0.75
N VAL A 35 16.13 21.34 0.39
CA VAL A 35 17.01 20.21 0.10
C VAL A 35 16.93 19.85 -1.38
N ASN A 36 18.09 19.76 -2.02
CA ASN A 36 18.18 19.22 -3.37
C ASN A 36 17.92 17.72 -3.33
N ILE A 37 16.83 17.28 -3.94
CA ILE A 37 16.45 15.86 -3.90
C ILE A 37 17.45 14.96 -4.63
N ARG A 38 18.20 15.51 -5.61
CA ARG A 38 19.25 14.76 -6.30
C ARG A 38 20.42 14.48 -5.37
N ASP A 39 20.98 15.52 -4.74
CA ASP A 39 22.12 15.38 -3.82
C ASP A 39 21.76 14.46 -2.66
N TYR A 40 20.53 14.61 -2.16
CA TYR A 40 19.99 13.75 -1.12
C TYR A 40 19.87 12.28 -1.55
N THR A 41 19.40 12.03 -2.78
CA THR A 41 19.30 10.66 -3.31
C THR A 41 20.70 10.06 -3.54
N GLU A 42 21.67 10.87 -3.96
CA GLU A 42 23.06 10.44 -4.10
C GLU A 42 23.70 10.11 -2.74
N ASP A 43 23.42 10.88 -1.70
CA ASP A 43 23.92 10.59 -0.34
C ASP A 43 23.34 9.28 0.20
N ILE A 44 22.05 9.00 -0.06
CA ILE A 44 21.46 7.70 0.30
C ILE A 44 22.06 6.59 -0.57
N ASN A 45 22.31 6.82 -1.85
CA ASN A 45 22.94 5.82 -2.72
C ASN A 45 24.32 5.41 -2.20
N ARG A 46 25.16 6.39 -1.81
CA ARG A 46 26.47 6.11 -1.19
C ARG A 46 26.33 5.35 0.13
N LEU A 47 25.30 5.65 0.92
CA LEU A 47 24.99 4.90 2.12
C LEU A 47 24.63 3.45 1.82
N VAL A 48 23.81 3.21 0.81
CA VAL A 48 23.45 1.86 0.33
C VAL A 48 24.70 1.10 -0.12
N ASP A 49 25.55 1.70 -0.93
CA ASP A 49 26.79 1.08 -1.40
C ASP A 49 27.73 0.69 -0.22
N SER A 50 27.71 1.45 0.86
CA SER A 50 28.54 1.17 2.04
C SER A 50 27.96 0.09 2.98
N LEU A 51 26.63 0.00 3.07
CA LEU A 51 25.94 -0.89 4.02
C LEU A 51 25.48 -2.21 3.40
N VAL A 52 25.32 -2.27 2.07
CA VAL A 52 24.76 -3.42 1.36
C VAL A 52 25.74 -3.95 0.31
N PRO A 53 26.86 -4.58 0.73
CA PRO A 53 27.83 -5.19 -0.21
C PRO A 53 27.24 -6.38 -0.98
N GLU A 54 26.11 -6.91 -0.53
CA GLU A 54 25.35 -7.98 -1.19
C GLU A 54 24.46 -7.47 -2.34
N SER A 55 24.52 -6.17 -2.68
CA SER A 55 23.82 -5.65 -3.83
C SER A 55 24.45 -6.15 -5.14
N GLU A 56 23.61 -6.64 -6.05
CA GLU A 56 23.98 -6.95 -7.43
C GLU A 56 23.93 -5.69 -8.30
N SER A 57 22.88 -4.91 -8.13
CA SER A 57 22.73 -3.63 -8.82
C SER A 57 21.94 -2.63 -7.98
N VAL A 58 22.33 -1.35 -8.07
CA VAL A 58 21.63 -0.24 -7.43
C VAL A 58 21.24 0.77 -8.50
N THR A 59 19.95 1.09 -8.60
CA THR A 59 19.43 2.05 -9.58
C THR A 59 18.72 3.19 -8.84
N ALA A 60 19.27 4.40 -8.95
CA ALA A 60 18.65 5.60 -8.41
C ALA A 60 17.87 6.35 -9.51
N ARG A 61 16.62 6.69 -9.22
CA ARG A 61 15.78 7.52 -10.09
C ARG A 61 15.25 8.71 -9.30
N VAL A 62 15.49 9.90 -9.84
CA VAL A 62 15.01 11.16 -9.25
C VAL A 62 13.99 11.78 -10.20
N SER A 63 12.86 12.16 -9.67
CA SER A 63 11.80 12.90 -10.36
C SER A 63 11.33 14.05 -9.49
N SER A 64 10.53 14.97 -10.03
CA SER A 64 10.02 16.11 -9.28
C SER A 64 9.35 15.69 -7.97
N GLY A 65 9.97 16.03 -6.84
CA GLY A 65 9.48 15.74 -5.50
C GLY A 65 9.69 14.31 -4.98
N ARG A 66 10.34 13.40 -5.73
CA ARG A 66 10.58 12.01 -5.31
C ARG A 66 11.94 11.49 -5.78
N GLY A 67 12.68 10.86 -4.84
CA GLY A 67 13.80 9.98 -5.15
C GLY A 67 13.39 8.52 -4.90
N ASN A 68 13.80 7.62 -5.78
CA ASN A 68 13.59 6.18 -5.62
C ASN A 68 14.90 5.46 -5.90
N ILE A 69 15.35 4.63 -4.96
CA ILE A 69 16.54 3.79 -5.10
C ILE A 69 16.07 2.35 -5.09
N ARG A 70 16.35 1.63 -6.15
CA ARG A 70 16.07 0.21 -6.27
C ARG A 70 17.36 -0.56 -6.08
N ILE A 71 17.36 -1.47 -5.11
CA ILE A 71 18.48 -2.34 -4.79
C ILE A 71 18.06 -3.76 -5.20
N ALA A 72 18.77 -4.35 -6.16
CA ALA A 72 18.69 -5.77 -6.43
C ALA A 72 19.78 -6.46 -5.61
N LEU A 73 19.40 -7.45 -4.83
CA LEU A 73 20.32 -8.25 -4.02
C LEU A 73 20.78 -9.46 -4.83
N LYS A 74 21.99 -9.92 -4.57
CA LYS A 74 22.52 -11.18 -5.09
C LYS A 74 21.62 -12.35 -4.69
N ASP A 75 21.80 -13.51 -5.33
CA ASP A 75 21.05 -14.72 -4.97
C ASP A 75 21.19 -15.03 -3.48
N ILE A 76 20.17 -15.70 -2.92
CA ILE A 76 20.12 -16.01 -1.48
C ILE A 76 21.28 -16.92 -1.05
N SER A 77 21.79 -17.73 -1.97
CA SER A 77 22.95 -18.62 -1.78
C SER A 77 24.29 -17.90 -1.73
N GLU A 78 24.38 -16.67 -2.26
CA GLU A 78 25.59 -15.87 -2.38
C GLU A 78 25.68 -14.76 -1.31
N ARG A 79 24.72 -14.67 -0.41
CA ARG A 79 24.68 -13.66 0.64
C ARG A 79 24.55 -14.25 2.03
N SER A 80 25.16 -13.58 3.00
CA SER A 80 25.13 -14.02 4.40
C SER A 80 23.91 -13.51 5.16
N ARG A 81 23.36 -12.33 4.76
CA ARG A 81 22.24 -11.67 5.42
C ARG A 81 20.94 -11.86 4.64
N SER A 82 19.85 -12.05 5.35
CA SER A 82 18.51 -12.08 4.76
C SER A 82 18.09 -10.69 4.25
N GLN A 83 17.13 -10.63 3.33
CA GLN A 83 16.55 -9.37 2.88
C GLN A 83 15.94 -8.57 4.04
N MET A 84 15.38 -9.23 5.05
CA MET A 84 14.78 -8.57 6.21
C MET A 84 15.84 -7.91 7.08
N GLU A 85 16.96 -8.58 7.38
CA GLU A 85 18.07 -8.02 8.16
C GLU A 85 18.69 -6.81 7.47
N ILE A 86 18.92 -6.91 6.15
CA ILE A 86 19.42 -5.78 5.35
C ILE A 86 18.44 -4.60 5.38
N ALA A 87 17.13 -4.87 5.26
CA ALA A 87 16.11 -3.82 5.28
C ALA A 87 15.97 -3.16 6.65
N GLU A 88 16.09 -3.91 7.77
CA GLU A 88 16.09 -3.36 9.13
C GLU A 88 17.29 -2.44 9.36
N GLU A 89 18.50 -2.90 9.02
CA GLU A 89 19.75 -2.14 9.18
C GLU A 89 19.72 -0.87 8.32
N LEU A 90 19.36 -1.00 7.04
CA LEU A 90 19.24 0.14 6.12
C LEU A 90 18.16 1.13 6.58
N SER A 91 17.02 0.65 7.11
CA SER A 91 15.97 1.51 7.64
C SER A 91 16.46 2.34 8.84
N ALA A 92 17.21 1.73 9.74
CA ALA A 92 17.80 2.41 10.89
C ALA A 92 18.82 3.48 10.45
N ALA A 93 19.71 3.14 9.52
CA ALA A 93 20.73 4.04 9.00
C ALA A 93 20.15 5.21 8.22
N VAL A 94 19.12 4.95 7.39
CA VAL A 94 18.42 5.98 6.62
C VAL A 94 17.69 6.94 7.55
N ARG A 95 17.02 6.46 8.60
CA ARG A 95 16.35 7.31 9.60
C ARG A 95 17.33 8.21 10.37
N ALA A 96 18.51 7.71 10.69
CA ALA A 96 19.52 8.45 11.45
C ALA A 96 20.16 9.61 10.67
N LYS A 97 20.28 9.48 9.36
CA LYS A 97 21.00 10.45 8.50
C LYS A 97 20.13 11.52 7.84
N THR A 98 18.81 11.41 7.86
CA THR A 98 17.99 12.15 6.90
C THR A 98 17.21 13.31 7.49
N LYS A 99 17.30 14.46 6.82
CA LYS A 99 16.43 15.63 7.00
C LYS A 99 15.12 15.50 6.21
N ALA A 100 14.97 14.45 5.40
CA ALA A 100 13.78 14.18 4.60
C ALA A 100 13.20 12.80 4.93
N ARG A 101 11.91 12.60 4.65
CA ARG A 101 11.26 11.31 4.86
C ARG A 101 11.75 10.31 3.81
N ALA A 102 12.49 9.30 4.25
CA ALA A 102 12.90 8.19 3.42
C ALA A 102 12.53 6.87 4.10
N PHE A 103 12.13 5.88 3.31
CA PHE A 103 11.65 4.59 3.78
C PHE A 103 12.33 3.49 2.98
N VAL A 104 12.62 2.40 3.66
CA VAL A 104 13.06 1.15 3.03
C VAL A 104 11.82 0.25 2.91
N GLN A 105 11.48 -0.11 1.68
CA GLN A 105 10.35 -0.99 1.39
C GLN A 105 10.87 -2.32 0.84
N GLN A 106 10.33 -3.41 1.34
CA GLN A 106 10.58 -4.73 0.79
C GLN A 106 9.53 -5.06 -0.27
N GLN A 107 9.94 -5.80 -1.29
CA GLN A 107 9.01 -6.29 -2.30
C GLN A 107 8.22 -7.47 -1.71
N SER A 108 6.88 -7.42 -1.81
CA SER A 108 6.04 -8.56 -1.46
C SER A 108 6.30 -9.73 -2.41
N THR A 109 6.37 -10.95 -1.88
CA THR A 109 6.59 -12.18 -2.65
C THR A 109 5.35 -12.57 -3.44
N PHE A 110 4.16 -12.11 -3.05
CA PHE A 110 2.89 -12.45 -3.68
C PHE A 110 2.09 -11.19 -4.01
N GLY A 111 1.67 -11.06 -5.27
CA GLY A 111 0.54 -10.25 -5.76
C GLY A 111 0.67 -8.72 -5.66
N GLY A 112 1.56 -8.20 -4.86
CA GLY A 112 1.66 -6.76 -4.63
C GLY A 112 2.31 -6.03 -5.81
N ARG A 113 1.74 -4.90 -6.23
CA ARG A 113 2.45 -3.95 -7.11
C ARG A 113 3.73 -3.50 -6.41
N ARG A 114 4.82 -3.44 -7.16
CA ARG A 114 6.15 -3.04 -6.66
C ARG A 114 6.07 -1.77 -5.80
N GLY A 115 6.48 -1.87 -4.52
CA GLY A 115 6.61 -0.72 -3.63
C GLY A 115 5.36 -0.35 -2.83
N ASN A 116 4.36 -1.22 -2.72
CA ASN A 116 3.17 -0.99 -1.90
C ASN A 116 3.39 -1.41 -0.44
N MET A 117 2.91 -0.57 0.48
CA MET A 117 2.84 -0.92 1.90
C MET A 117 1.69 -1.90 2.15
N PRO A 118 1.79 -2.78 3.17
CA PRO A 118 0.81 -3.85 3.41
C PRO A 118 -0.60 -3.34 3.74
N VAL A 119 -0.70 -2.18 4.40
CA VAL A 119 -2.00 -1.56 4.68
C VAL A 119 -2.26 -0.47 3.66
N GLN A 120 -3.34 -0.61 2.88
CA GLN A 120 -3.80 0.35 1.89
C GLN A 120 -5.27 0.65 2.13
N TYR A 121 -5.52 1.85 2.66
CA TYR A 121 -6.83 2.33 3.04
C TYR A 121 -7.22 3.51 2.16
N VAL A 122 -8.37 3.41 1.50
CA VAL A 122 -8.84 4.40 0.52
C VAL A 122 -9.96 5.21 1.12
N LEU A 123 -9.75 6.52 1.23
CA LEU A 123 -10.80 7.48 1.53
C LEU A 123 -11.41 7.97 0.23
N GLN A 124 -12.73 7.99 0.15
CA GLN A 124 -13.49 8.45 -1.00
C GLN A 124 -14.40 9.60 -0.59
N ALA A 125 -14.42 10.65 -1.39
CA ALA A 125 -15.29 11.81 -1.18
C ALA A 125 -15.91 12.30 -2.48
N THR A 126 -16.93 13.14 -2.35
CA THR A 126 -17.62 13.75 -3.49
C THR A 126 -16.84 14.91 -4.10
N SER A 127 -15.97 15.57 -3.31
CA SER A 127 -15.15 16.67 -3.77
C SER A 127 -13.73 16.65 -3.21
N ILE A 128 -12.81 17.36 -3.88
CA ILE A 128 -11.39 17.42 -3.49
C ILE A 128 -11.21 18.27 -2.22
N GLU A 129 -12.04 19.29 -2.04
CA GLU A 129 -12.01 20.18 -0.89
C GLU A 129 -12.28 19.41 0.40
N ARG A 130 -13.22 18.45 0.36
CA ARG A 130 -13.50 17.57 1.49
C ARG A 130 -12.31 16.72 1.88
N LEU A 131 -11.62 16.14 0.88
CA LEU A 131 -10.39 15.38 1.13
C LEU A 131 -9.29 16.29 1.70
N GLN A 132 -9.16 17.52 1.21
CA GLN A 132 -8.18 18.48 1.70
C GLN A 132 -8.41 18.85 3.16
N GLU A 133 -9.66 18.93 3.59
CA GLU A 133 -10.06 19.28 4.96
C GLU A 133 -9.76 18.15 5.95
N VAL A 134 -10.07 16.90 5.57
CA VAL A 134 -10.02 15.75 6.47
C VAL A 134 -8.63 15.08 6.53
N LEU A 135 -7.90 15.03 5.41
CA LEU A 135 -6.62 14.32 5.33
C LEU A 135 -5.58 14.72 6.38
N PRO A 136 -5.39 16.01 6.75
CA PRO A 136 -4.39 16.39 7.73
C PRO A 136 -4.65 15.77 9.11
N GLU A 137 -5.91 15.80 9.59
CA GLU A 137 -6.27 15.23 10.90
C GLU A 137 -6.23 13.70 10.85
N PHE A 138 -6.71 13.09 9.76
CA PHE A 138 -6.63 11.63 9.58
C PHE A 138 -5.17 11.16 9.61
N MET A 139 -4.30 11.78 8.83
CA MET A 139 -2.88 11.42 8.79
C MET A 139 -2.18 11.65 10.13
N LYS A 140 -2.55 12.69 10.86
CA LYS A 140 -2.03 12.94 12.21
C LYS A 140 -2.36 11.77 13.14
N ARG A 141 -3.62 11.30 13.16
CA ARG A 141 -4.04 10.14 13.97
C ARG A 141 -3.30 8.86 13.57
N VAL A 142 -3.11 8.66 12.26
CA VAL A 142 -2.33 7.51 11.75
C VAL A 142 -0.88 7.56 12.24
N TYR A 143 -0.24 8.74 12.23
CA TYR A 143 1.13 8.89 12.73
C TYR A 143 1.27 8.74 14.25
N GLU A 144 0.25 9.09 15.01
CA GLU A 144 0.23 8.96 16.47
C GLU A 144 -0.05 7.52 16.91
N SER A 145 -0.59 6.68 16.03
CA SER A 145 -0.93 5.28 16.35
C SER A 145 0.33 4.40 16.46
N PRO A 146 0.46 3.62 17.55
CA PRO A 146 1.57 2.68 17.73
C PRO A 146 1.52 1.46 16.81
N VAL A 147 0.42 1.28 16.08
CA VAL A 147 0.23 0.16 15.14
C VAL A 147 1.02 0.35 13.87
N PHE A 148 1.24 1.61 13.47
CA PHE A 148 1.92 1.95 12.24
C PHE A 148 3.34 2.43 12.48
N GLN A 149 4.27 1.90 11.71
CA GLN A 149 5.67 2.36 11.73
C GLN A 149 5.86 3.59 10.84
N MET A 150 5.13 3.64 9.75
CA MET A 150 5.15 4.71 8.77
C MET A 150 3.81 4.77 8.04
N ALA A 151 3.47 5.95 7.53
CA ALA A 151 2.32 6.14 6.66
C ALA A 151 2.62 7.19 5.60
N ASP A 152 2.04 7.05 4.43
CA ASP A 152 2.06 8.05 3.38
C ASP A 152 0.70 8.08 2.68
N VAL A 153 0.37 9.24 2.09
CA VAL A 153 -0.84 9.42 1.29
C VAL A 153 -0.45 9.81 -0.13
N ASP A 154 -1.14 9.25 -1.11
CA ASP A 154 -0.90 9.55 -2.53
C ASP A 154 -1.36 10.97 -2.91
N LEU A 155 -2.47 11.44 -2.36
CA LEU A 155 -3.01 12.78 -2.59
C LEU A 155 -2.29 13.81 -1.72
N LYS A 156 -1.39 14.58 -2.33
CA LYS A 156 -0.61 15.62 -1.65
C LYS A 156 -0.91 17.00 -2.24
N PHE A 157 -1.33 17.94 -1.42
CA PHE A 157 -1.54 19.33 -1.82
C PHE A 157 -0.22 20.11 -1.74
N SER A 158 0.66 19.88 -2.70
CA SER A 158 2.04 20.40 -2.66
C SER A 158 2.45 21.22 -3.88
N LYS A 159 1.63 21.24 -4.94
CA LYS A 159 1.93 21.99 -6.15
C LYS A 159 1.41 23.42 -6.01
N PRO A 160 2.29 24.45 -5.99
CA PRO A 160 1.83 25.84 -6.07
C PRO A 160 1.09 26.07 -7.39
N GLU A 161 -0.05 26.69 -7.31
CA GLU A 161 -0.91 27.00 -8.44
C GLU A 161 -1.42 28.44 -8.35
N ALA A 162 -1.42 29.11 -9.48
CA ALA A 162 -2.05 30.42 -9.61
C ALA A 162 -3.40 30.25 -10.29
N ARG A 163 -4.49 30.41 -9.52
CA ARG A 163 -5.85 30.34 -10.04
C ARG A 163 -6.25 31.69 -10.59
N VAL A 164 -6.56 31.71 -11.89
CA VAL A 164 -7.04 32.91 -12.60
C VAL A 164 -8.55 32.87 -12.66
N THR A 165 -9.20 33.85 -12.05
CA THR A 165 -10.65 34.04 -12.14
C THR A 165 -10.94 35.26 -13.00
N ILE A 166 -11.69 35.06 -14.10
CA ILE A 166 -12.03 36.14 -15.04
C ILE A 166 -13.24 36.90 -14.48
N ASN A 167 -13.10 38.22 -14.41
CA ASN A 167 -14.23 39.13 -14.14
C ASN A 167 -15.01 39.33 -15.44
N ARG A 168 -16.05 38.53 -15.65
CA ARG A 168 -16.83 38.52 -16.90
C ARG A 168 -17.54 39.83 -17.18
N ASP A 169 -18.01 40.54 -16.15
CA ASP A 169 -18.71 41.78 -16.31
C ASP A 169 -17.78 42.90 -16.82
N LYS A 170 -16.59 43.01 -16.23
CA LYS A 170 -15.56 43.93 -16.70
C LYS A 170 -15.04 43.58 -18.09
N ALA A 171 -14.84 42.30 -18.37
CA ALA A 171 -14.39 41.84 -19.67
C ALA A 171 -15.40 42.22 -20.76
N ASN A 172 -16.68 41.96 -20.55
CA ASN A 172 -17.75 42.36 -21.48
C ASN A 172 -17.82 43.87 -21.69
N LEU A 173 -17.70 44.66 -20.63
CA LEU A 173 -17.71 46.12 -20.73
C LEU A 173 -16.54 46.68 -21.56
N LEU A 174 -15.42 45.97 -21.55
CA LEU A 174 -14.21 46.37 -22.29
C LEU A 174 -14.09 45.69 -23.65
N GLY A 175 -15.10 44.94 -24.09
CA GLY A 175 -15.12 44.24 -25.38
C GLY A 175 -14.04 43.12 -25.46
N VAL A 176 -13.83 42.41 -24.36
CA VAL A 176 -12.87 41.26 -24.32
C VAL A 176 -13.61 40.00 -23.96
N SER A 177 -13.51 39.00 -24.80
CA SER A 177 -14.09 37.68 -24.51
C SER A 177 -13.24 36.86 -23.53
N ALA A 178 -13.86 35.91 -22.83
CA ALA A 178 -13.13 34.95 -22.01
C ALA A 178 -12.20 34.06 -22.85
N GLN A 179 -12.52 33.86 -24.13
CA GLN A 179 -11.71 33.13 -25.08
C GLN A 179 -10.40 33.88 -25.37
N ASP A 180 -10.49 35.21 -25.64
CA ASP A 180 -9.31 36.05 -25.93
C ASP A 180 -8.33 36.05 -24.75
N ILE A 181 -8.86 36.09 -23.52
CA ILE A 181 -8.06 35.98 -22.30
C ILE A 181 -7.38 34.62 -22.23
N GLY A 182 -8.14 33.54 -22.46
CA GLY A 182 -7.60 32.16 -22.44
C GLY A 182 -6.52 31.93 -23.49
N GLU A 183 -6.76 32.38 -24.74
CA GLU A 183 -5.80 32.29 -25.83
C GLU A 183 -4.53 33.09 -25.55
N THR A 184 -4.66 34.32 -25.05
CA THR A 184 -3.51 35.15 -24.68
C THR A 184 -2.64 34.51 -23.61
N LEU A 185 -3.26 33.93 -22.56
CA LEU A 185 -2.54 33.19 -21.52
C LEU A 185 -1.89 31.91 -22.08
N GLN A 186 -2.60 31.21 -22.97
CA GLN A 186 -2.07 29.99 -23.61
C GLN A 186 -0.85 30.32 -24.49
N TYR A 187 -0.95 31.31 -25.36
CA TYR A 187 0.19 31.74 -26.22
C TYR A 187 1.38 32.23 -25.41
N GLY A 188 1.11 32.97 -24.33
CA GLY A 188 2.18 33.53 -23.51
C GLY A 188 2.89 32.53 -22.61
N LEU A 189 2.16 31.57 -22.04
CA LEU A 189 2.67 30.71 -20.96
C LEU A 189 2.94 29.25 -21.35
N SER A 190 2.16 28.72 -22.31
CA SER A 190 2.21 27.28 -22.62
C SER A 190 3.16 26.89 -23.75
N GLY A 191 3.80 27.86 -24.41
CA GLY A 191 4.66 27.57 -25.54
C GLY A 191 3.88 27.03 -26.74
N GLN A 192 3.00 27.82 -27.33
CA GLN A 192 2.17 27.39 -28.44
C GLN A 192 2.99 27.16 -29.72
N ARG A 193 2.69 26.06 -30.39
CA ARG A 193 3.23 25.79 -31.72
C ARG A 193 2.62 26.75 -32.76
N MET A 194 3.45 27.59 -33.32
CA MET A 194 3.08 28.57 -34.36
C MET A 194 3.18 28.01 -35.77
N GLY A 195 4.00 26.97 -35.96
CA GLY A 195 4.22 26.36 -37.25
C GLY A 195 5.40 25.41 -37.27
N TYR A 196 5.86 25.10 -38.48
CA TYR A 196 7.02 24.27 -38.72
C TYR A 196 7.98 24.95 -39.68
N PHE A 197 9.26 24.66 -39.53
CA PHE A 197 10.26 24.94 -40.57
C PHE A 197 11.05 23.68 -40.90
N TYR A 198 11.59 23.65 -42.13
CA TYR A 198 12.35 22.51 -42.60
C TYR A 198 13.81 22.91 -42.68
N MET A 199 14.70 22.12 -42.12
CA MET A 199 16.14 22.30 -42.18
C MET A 199 16.84 20.93 -42.24
N ASN A 200 17.79 20.78 -43.18
CA ASN A 200 18.55 19.54 -43.37
C ASN A 200 17.66 18.27 -43.53
N GLY A 201 16.54 18.39 -44.24
CA GLY A 201 15.60 17.28 -44.46
C GLY A 201 14.77 16.87 -43.23
N LYS A 202 14.79 17.64 -42.14
CA LYS A 202 13.99 17.43 -40.93
C LYS A 202 13.03 18.58 -40.71
N GLN A 203 11.89 18.26 -40.14
CA GLN A 203 10.86 19.22 -39.74
C GLN A 203 11.06 19.60 -38.28
N TYR A 204 11.07 20.90 -37.98
CA TYR A 204 11.19 21.45 -36.62
C TYR A 204 9.97 22.28 -36.28
N GLU A 205 9.53 22.21 -35.02
CA GLU A 205 8.44 23.02 -34.55
C GLU A 205 8.92 24.44 -34.15
N ILE A 206 8.10 25.44 -34.45
CA ILE A 206 8.31 26.80 -33.98
C ILE A 206 7.39 26.99 -32.78
N LEU A 207 7.95 27.12 -31.58
CA LEU A 207 7.23 27.40 -30.34
C LEU A 207 7.40 28.86 -29.98
N ALA A 208 6.29 29.57 -29.75
CA ALA A 208 6.29 30.94 -29.26
C ALA A 208 5.85 30.96 -27.80
N GLU A 209 6.60 31.68 -26.98
CA GLU A 209 6.29 31.88 -25.55
C GLU A 209 6.90 33.22 -25.07
N ILE A 210 6.33 33.78 -23.98
CA ILE A 210 6.92 34.94 -23.33
C ILE A 210 8.26 34.56 -22.70
N ASN A 211 9.26 35.48 -22.78
CA ASN A 211 10.57 35.24 -22.19
C ASN A 211 10.44 34.84 -20.71
N ARG A 212 11.19 33.80 -20.31
CA ARG A 212 11.16 33.25 -18.96
C ARG A 212 11.36 34.28 -17.85
N GLN A 213 12.15 35.32 -18.11
CA GLN A 213 12.37 36.39 -17.13
C GLN A 213 11.13 37.26 -16.86
N GLN A 214 10.18 37.29 -17.82
CA GLN A 214 8.95 38.06 -17.77
C GLN A 214 7.73 37.24 -17.33
N ARG A 215 7.93 35.97 -16.95
CA ARG A 215 6.88 35.06 -16.46
C ARG A 215 7.32 34.22 -15.23
N ASN A 216 8.25 34.74 -14.46
CA ASN A 216 8.80 34.04 -13.29
C ASN A 216 7.94 34.19 -12.03
N LYS A 217 7.09 35.18 -11.96
CA LYS A 217 6.26 35.49 -10.79
C LYS A 217 4.79 35.56 -11.18
N PRO A 218 3.87 35.14 -10.30
CA PRO A 218 2.43 35.32 -10.56
C PRO A 218 2.05 36.76 -10.88
N ALA A 219 2.75 37.74 -10.28
CA ALA A 219 2.55 39.15 -10.57
C ALA A 219 2.86 39.55 -12.03
N ASP A 220 3.72 38.80 -12.72
CA ASP A 220 4.09 39.10 -14.11
C ASP A 220 2.90 38.88 -15.06
N LEU A 221 1.92 38.04 -14.70
CA LEU A 221 0.67 37.84 -15.44
C LEU A 221 -0.11 39.12 -15.60
N LYS A 222 -0.01 40.04 -14.62
CA LYS A 222 -0.71 41.33 -14.61
C LYS A 222 -0.18 42.27 -15.66
N SER A 223 1.05 42.11 -16.15
CA SER A 223 1.68 42.91 -17.18
C SER A 223 1.34 42.50 -18.61
N ILE A 224 0.61 41.40 -18.78
CA ILE A 224 0.17 40.90 -20.09
C ILE A 224 -1.01 41.76 -20.58
N TYR A 225 -1.07 41.99 -21.88
CA TYR A 225 -2.16 42.72 -22.53
C TYR A 225 -2.97 41.79 -23.43
N VAL A 226 -4.29 41.98 -23.38
CA VAL A 226 -5.26 41.30 -24.25
C VAL A 226 -5.84 42.34 -25.22
N ARG A 227 -6.06 41.94 -26.46
CA ARG A 227 -6.65 42.78 -27.48
C ARG A 227 -8.18 42.74 -27.38
N GLY A 228 -8.83 43.88 -27.19
CA GLY A 228 -10.28 44.00 -27.25
C GLY A 228 -10.82 44.12 -28.67
N ASP A 229 -12.13 44.05 -28.83
CA ASP A 229 -12.86 44.14 -30.10
C ASP A 229 -12.56 45.45 -30.82
N ASP A 230 -12.38 46.54 -30.08
CA ASP A 230 -12.01 47.88 -30.61
C ASP A 230 -10.53 47.95 -31.08
N GLY A 231 -9.77 46.87 -31.01
CA GLY A 231 -8.35 46.84 -31.29
C GLY A 231 -7.47 47.44 -30.20
N LYS A 232 -8.02 47.89 -29.08
CA LYS A 232 -7.27 48.45 -27.93
C LYS A 232 -6.63 47.33 -27.12
N MET A 233 -5.44 47.60 -26.61
CA MET A 233 -4.73 46.70 -25.72
C MET A 233 -5.13 46.96 -24.28
N ILE A 234 -5.72 45.98 -23.64
CA ILE A 234 -6.25 46.07 -22.27
C ILE A 234 -5.36 45.18 -21.38
N GLN A 235 -4.90 45.76 -20.27
CA GLN A 235 -4.05 45.06 -19.33
C GLN A 235 -4.85 43.97 -18.60
N LEU A 236 -4.29 42.77 -18.53
CA LEU A 236 -4.95 41.57 -17.98
C LEU A 236 -5.34 41.73 -16.50
N ASP A 237 -4.59 42.51 -15.71
CA ASP A 237 -4.89 42.82 -14.30
C ASP A 237 -6.27 43.46 -14.10
N ASN A 238 -6.80 44.18 -15.11
CA ASN A 238 -8.14 44.75 -15.05
C ASN A 238 -9.24 43.69 -15.24
N LEU A 239 -8.92 42.57 -15.85
CA LEU A 239 -9.86 41.55 -16.31
C LEU A 239 -9.88 40.30 -15.42
N ILE A 240 -8.83 40.09 -14.63
CA ILE A 240 -8.66 38.85 -13.84
C ILE A 240 -8.41 39.15 -12.37
N THR A 241 -8.76 38.18 -11.54
CA THR A 241 -8.31 38.10 -10.14
C THR A 241 -7.40 36.88 -10.02
N LEU A 242 -6.20 37.10 -9.51
CA LEU A 242 -5.21 36.03 -9.32
C LEU A 242 -5.17 35.60 -7.85
N VAL A 243 -5.38 34.33 -7.60
CA VAL A 243 -5.32 33.75 -6.27
C VAL A 243 -4.25 32.65 -6.27
N GLU A 244 -3.23 32.82 -5.44
CA GLU A 244 -2.25 31.78 -5.21
C GLU A 244 -2.84 30.70 -4.29
N THR A 245 -2.78 29.46 -4.73
CA THR A 245 -3.32 28.30 -4.01
C THR A 245 -2.35 27.14 -4.14
N VAL A 246 -2.66 26.05 -3.48
CA VAL A 246 -1.95 24.78 -3.65
C VAL A 246 -2.91 23.73 -4.17
N ALA A 247 -2.48 23.00 -5.16
CA ALA A 247 -3.25 21.91 -5.77
C ALA A 247 -2.49 20.60 -5.70
N PRO A 248 -3.17 19.47 -5.75
CA PRO A 248 -2.51 18.19 -5.90
C PRO A 248 -1.99 18.04 -7.32
N PRO A 249 -0.76 17.51 -7.52
CA PRO A 249 -0.20 17.29 -8.86
C PRO A 249 -0.96 16.26 -9.66
N GLN A 250 -1.66 15.35 -8.99
CA GLN A 250 -2.49 14.29 -9.58
C GLN A 250 -3.76 14.10 -8.77
N LEU A 251 -4.87 13.82 -9.46
CA LEU A 251 -6.14 13.42 -8.88
C LEU A 251 -6.29 11.91 -9.01
N TYR A 252 -6.74 11.28 -7.94
CA TYR A 252 -6.96 9.84 -7.89
C TYR A 252 -8.44 9.55 -7.78
N HIS A 253 -8.87 8.49 -8.44
CA HIS A 253 -10.24 7.99 -8.39
C HIS A 253 -10.22 6.50 -8.04
N TYR A 254 -11.11 6.12 -7.16
CA TYR A 254 -11.38 4.72 -6.83
C TYR A 254 -12.88 4.47 -6.91
N ASN A 255 -13.29 3.48 -7.70
CA ASN A 255 -14.71 3.21 -7.97
C ASN A 255 -15.51 4.46 -8.41
N ARG A 256 -14.93 5.30 -9.26
CA ARG A 256 -15.48 6.55 -9.81
C ARG A 256 -15.58 7.73 -8.83
N PHE A 257 -15.24 7.56 -7.55
CA PHE A 257 -15.17 8.64 -6.56
C PHE A 257 -13.76 9.22 -6.49
N LEU A 258 -13.66 10.51 -6.22
CA LEU A 258 -12.39 11.13 -5.85
C LEU A 258 -11.84 10.42 -4.61
N SER A 259 -10.57 10.10 -4.61
CA SER A 259 -9.99 9.29 -3.57
C SER A 259 -8.60 9.73 -3.14
N ALA A 260 -8.28 9.41 -1.90
CA ALA A 260 -6.94 9.45 -1.35
C ALA A 260 -6.61 8.07 -0.76
N THR A 261 -5.51 7.47 -1.21
CA THR A 261 -5.05 6.18 -0.70
C THR A 261 -3.97 6.41 0.35
N ILE A 262 -4.26 5.98 1.57
CA ILE A 262 -3.32 5.99 2.68
C ILE A 262 -2.64 4.63 2.70
N SER A 263 -1.33 4.64 2.52
CA SER A 263 -0.49 3.46 2.56
C SER A 263 0.33 3.46 3.84
N SER A 264 0.28 2.38 4.62
CA SER A 264 0.95 2.29 5.91
C SER A 264 1.75 1.00 6.06
N GLY A 265 2.95 1.13 6.63
CA GLY A 265 3.76 0.04 7.11
C GLY A 265 3.40 -0.28 8.57
N LEU A 266 3.40 -1.56 8.91
CA LEU A 266 3.06 -2.05 10.24
C LEU A 266 4.27 -1.98 11.18
N ALA A 267 4.02 -1.74 12.45
CA ALA A 267 5.03 -1.87 13.50
C ALA A 267 5.38 -3.34 13.75
N LYS A 268 6.57 -3.61 14.30
CA LYS A 268 7.04 -4.98 14.56
C LYS A 268 6.03 -5.77 15.40
N GLY A 269 5.69 -6.97 14.95
CA GLY A 269 4.71 -7.85 15.62
C GLY A 269 3.22 -7.48 15.38
N LYS A 270 2.93 -6.50 14.53
CA LYS A 270 1.55 -6.16 14.14
C LYS A 270 1.15 -6.85 12.85
N THR A 271 -0.13 -7.22 12.75
CA THR A 271 -0.71 -7.90 11.58
C THR A 271 -1.50 -6.93 10.69
N ILE A 272 -1.73 -7.30 9.44
CA ILE A 272 -2.57 -6.52 8.51
C ILE A 272 -3.96 -6.31 9.09
N GLY A 273 -4.56 -7.33 9.71
CA GLY A 273 -5.88 -7.24 10.37
C GLY A 273 -5.90 -6.14 11.43
N GLN A 274 -4.93 -6.13 12.36
CA GLN A 274 -4.82 -5.08 13.38
C GLN A 274 -4.62 -3.70 12.77
N GLY A 275 -3.88 -3.60 11.66
CA GLY A 275 -3.71 -2.35 10.93
C GLY A 275 -5.02 -1.86 10.31
N LEU A 276 -5.83 -2.75 9.76
CA LEU A 276 -7.13 -2.41 9.18
C LEU A 276 -8.15 -2.01 10.25
N ASP A 277 -8.21 -2.74 11.37
CA ASP A 277 -9.09 -2.42 12.49
C ASP A 277 -8.76 -1.03 13.07
N GLU A 278 -7.48 -0.70 13.16
CA GLU A 278 -7.04 0.62 13.60
C GLU A 278 -7.37 1.73 12.58
N MET A 279 -7.26 1.47 11.27
CA MET A 279 -7.71 2.41 10.24
C MET A 279 -9.23 2.62 10.30
N ASP A 280 -10.01 1.56 10.49
CA ASP A 280 -11.47 1.62 10.64
C ASP A 280 -11.84 2.43 11.91
N ARG A 281 -11.10 2.27 13.02
CA ARG A 281 -11.28 3.06 14.24
C ARG A 281 -11.02 4.55 14.00
N ILE A 282 -9.89 4.88 13.37
CA ILE A 282 -9.54 6.27 13.04
C ILE A 282 -10.59 6.87 12.08
N ALA A 283 -11.05 6.09 11.11
CA ALA A 283 -12.08 6.50 10.17
C ALA A 283 -13.40 6.85 10.90
N ALA A 284 -13.82 6.03 11.84
CA ALA A 284 -15.02 6.28 12.63
C ALA A 284 -14.92 7.53 13.53
N GLU A 285 -13.70 7.91 13.96
CA GLU A 285 -13.48 9.10 14.78
C GLU A 285 -13.39 10.41 13.95
N VAL A 286 -12.86 10.35 12.73
CA VAL A 286 -12.48 11.54 11.94
C VAL A 286 -13.43 11.80 10.77
N LEU A 287 -14.00 10.74 10.18
CA LEU A 287 -14.83 10.88 8.98
C LEU A 287 -16.29 11.16 9.33
N HIS A 288 -16.91 12.00 8.50
CA HIS A 288 -18.35 12.25 8.53
C HIS A 288 -19.09 11.30 7.55
N ASP A 289 -20.41 11.29 7.58
CA ASP A 289 -21.28 10.38 6.81
C ASP A 289 -21.16 10.54 5.28
N ASP A 290 -20.59 11.64 4.81
CA ASP A 290 -20.37 11.92 3.38
C ASP A 290 -19.12 11.26 2.79
N PHE A 291 -18.29 10.65 3.64
CA PHE A 291 -17.13 9.87 3.21
C PHE A 291 -17.46 8.40 3.08
N ARG A 292 -16.75 7.74 2.17
CA ARG A 292 -16.75 6.29 2.04
C ARG A 292 -15.33 5.78 2.18
N THR A 293 -15.22 4.59 2.73
CA THR A 293 -13.95 3.89 2.85
C THR A 293 -13.92 2.67 1.95
N ALA A 294 -12.74 2.34 1.46
CA ALA A 294 -12.51 1.13 0.67
C ALA A 294 -11.09 0.61 0.95
N LEU A 295 -10.83 -0.61 0.54
CA LEU A 295 -9.51 -1.22 0.65
C LEU A 295 -8.91 -1.41 -0.74
N ALA A 296 -7.59 -1.28 -0.84
CA ALA A 296 -6.84 -1.54 -2.06
C ALA A 296 -5.69 -2.52 -1.81
N GLY A 297 -5.12 -3.06 -2.89
CA GLY A 297 -3.96 -3.96 -2.83
C GLY A 297 -4.09 -5.10 -1.84
N ASP A 298 -3.02 -5.39 -1.11
CA ASP A 298 -2.92 -6.51 -0.18
C ASP A 298 -3.99 -6.47 0.94
N SER A 299 -4.42 -5.27 1.35
CA SER A 299 -5.50 -5.08 2.33
C SER A 299 -6.84 -5.59 1.83
N LYS A 300 -7.18 -5.33 0.56
CA LYS A 300 -8.39 -5.81 -0.08
C LYS A 300 -8.36 -7.33 -0.21
N GLU A 301 -7.24 -7.84 -0.74
CA GLU A 301 -7.05 -9.28 -0.88
C GLU A 301 -7.14 -10.02 0.46
N PHE A 302 -6.53 -9.46 1.51
CA PHE A 302 -6.62 -10.00 2.85
C PHE A 302 -8.07 -10.08 3.37
N ARG A 303 -8.85 -8.98 3.25
CA ARG A 303 -10.24 -8.93 3.72
C ARG A 303 -11.15 -9.87 2.93
N GLU A 304 -11.01 -9.91 1.60
CA GLU A 304 -11.79 -10.77 0.72
C GLU A 304 -11.43 -12.25 0.90
N SER A 305 -10.15 -12.56 1.00
CA SER A 305 -9.69 -13.94 1.21
C SER A 305 -10.11 -14.47 2.59
N SER A 306 -9.99 -13.68 3.64
CA SER A 306 -10.38 -14.10 5.00
C SER A 306 -11.86 -14.46 5.09
N SER A 307 -12.73 -13.70 4.46
CA SER A 307 -14.18 -13.99 4.43
C SER A 307 -14.50 -15.23 3.60
N SER A 308 -13.87 -15.36 2.43
CA SER A 308 -14.06 -16.50 1.53
C SER A 308 -13.54 -17.80 2.14
N LEU A 309 -12.39 -17.76 2.81
CA LEU A 309 -11.82 -18.92 3.48
C LEU A 309 -12.64 -19.39 4.69
N MET A 310 -13.23 -18.47 5.45
CA MET A 310 -14.14 -18.82 6.53
C MET A 310 -15.39 -19.54 6.00
N PHE A 311 -15.97 -19.03 4.91
CA PHE A 311 -17.08 -19.72 4.23
C PHE A 311 -16.67 -21.10 3.71
N ALA A 312 -15.50 -21.20 3.05
CA ALA A 312 -14.97 -22.46 2.56
C ALA A 312 -14.72 -23.46 3.70
N PHE A 313 -14.21 -22.99 4.84
CA PHE A 313 -13.99 -23.81 6.03
C PHE A 313 -15.31 -24.39 6.59
N LEU A 314 -16.32 -23.57 6.77
CA LEU A 314 -17.64 -24.01 7.23
C LEU A 314 -18.31 -24.99 6.24
N LEU A 315 -18.18 -24.68 4.93
CA LEU A 315 -18.67 -25.55 3.88
C LEU A 315 -17.95 -26.90 3.86
N ALA A 316 -16.63 -26.90 4.03
CA ALA A 316 -15.85 -28.13 4.11
C ALA A 316 -16.28 -29.02 5.29
N ILE A 317 -16.46 -28.43 6.47
CA ILE A 317 -16.96 -29.15 7.65
C ILE A 317 -18.35 -29.74 7.37
N LEU A 318 -19.25 -28.95 6.80
CA LEU A 318 -20.62 -29.41 6.44
C LEU A 318 -20.58 -30.56 5.41
N LEU A 319 -19.79 -30.43 4.36
CA LEU A 319 -19.68 -31.45 3.32
C LEU A 319 -19.08 -32.74 3.86
N ILE A 320 -18.02 -32.65 4.67
CA ILE A 320 -17.44 -33.82 5.34
C ILE A 320 -18.49 -34.52 6.19
N TYR A 321 -19.24 -33.76 6.99
CA TYR A 321 -20.31 -34.32 7.83
C TYR A 321 -21.37 -35.03 7.00
N LEU A 322 -21.89 -34.39 5.91
CA LEU A 322 -22.89 -34.98 5.05
C LEU A 322 -22.43 -36.23 4.32
N ILE A 323 -21.20 -36.22 3.81
CA ILE A 323 -20.59 -37.40 3.14
C ILE A 323 -20.46 -38.57 4.13
N LEU A 324 -19.99 -38.29 5.35
CA LEU A 324 -19.90 -39.31 6.40
C LEU A 324 -21.28 -39.80 6.83
N ALA A 325 -22.26 -38.96 6.96
CA ALA A 325 -23.65 -39.33 7.31
C ALA A 325 -24.25 -40.26 6.25
N ALA A 326 -23.96 -39.98 4.97
CA ALA A 326 -24.37 -40.86 3.86
C ALA A 326 -23.61 -42.20 3.85
N GLN A 327 -22.32 -42.20 4.16
CA GLN A 327 -21.49 -43.41 4.19
C GLN A 327 -21.80 -44.36 5.35
N PHE A 328 -22.06 -43.77 6.56
CA PHE A 328 -22.35 -44.54 7.76
C PHE A 328 -23.85 -44.82 7.98
N GLU A 329 -24.72 -44.29 7.10
CA GLU A 329 -26.18 -44.37 7.28
C GLU A 329 -26.63 -43.94 8.69
N SER A 330 -25.87 -43.03 9.31
CA SER A 330 -26.03 -42.61 10.69
C SER A 330 -25.70 -41.10 10.81
N PHE A 331 -26.45 -40.36 11.63
CA PHE A 331 -26.14 -38.98 11.97
C PHE A 331 -25.25 -38.87 13.22
N LYS A 332 -25.10 -39.94 14.00
CA LYS A 332 -24.34 -39.93 15.26
C LYS A 332 -22.86 -40.18 15.02
N ASP A 333 -22.52 -41.15 14.18
CA ASP A 333 -21.12 -41.55 13.93
C ASP A 333 -20.27 -40.43 13.31
N PRO A 334 -20.78 -39.70 12.29
CA PRO A 334 -20.07 -38.53 11.78
C PRO A 334 -19.82 -37.43 12.83
N LEU A 335 -20.76 -37.23 13.77
CA LEU A 335 -20.63 -36.24 14.81
C LEU A 335 -19.49 -36.62 15.78
N VAL A 336 -19.36 -37.91 16.11
CA VAL A 336 -18.24 -38.43 16.93
C VAL A 336 -16.90 -38.24 16.22
N ILE A 337 -16.84 -38.52 14.90
CA ILE A 337 -15.63 -38.32 14.10
C ILE A 337 -15.27 -36.84 14.06
N MET A 338 -16.25 -35.97 13.82
CA MET A 338 -16.03 -34.50 13.74
C MET A 338 -15.57 -33.87 15.07
N LEU A 339 -15.80 -34.54 16.21
CA LEU A 339 -15.27 -34.08 17.51
C LEU A 339 -13.74 -34.07 17.57
N THR A 340 -13.06 -34.82 16.68
CA THR A 340 -11.61 -34.77 16.56
C THR A 340 -11.09 -33.50 15.89
N VAL A 341 -11.93 -32.77 15.14
CA VAL A 341 -11.57 -31.55 14.40
C VAL A 341 -11.16 -30.40 15.31
N PRO A 342 -11.92 -30.04 16.37
CA PRO A 342 -11.49 -29.01 17.32
C PRO A 342 -10.15 -29.32 17.99
N LEU A 343 -9.87 -30.58 18.28
CA LEU A 343 -8.61 -31.00 18.88
C LEU A 343 -7.44 -30.83 17.90
N ALA A 344 -7.67 -31.14 16.63
CA ALA A 344 -6.68 -30.97 15.57
C ALA A 344 -6.36 -29.48 15.34
N ILE A 345 -7.40 -28.63 15.30
CA ILE A 345 -7.22 -27.17 15.17
C ILE A 345 -6.44 -26.60 16.37
N ALA A 346 -6.78 -27.04 17.59
CA ALA A 346 -6.03 -26.65 18.78
C ALA A 346 -4.55 -27.05 18.70
N GLY A 347 -4.26 -28.26 18.19
CA GLY A 347 -2.88 -28.72 17.92
C GLY A 347 -2.15 -27.83 16.92
N ALA A 348 -2.77 -27.51 15.80
CA ALA A 348 -2.21 -26.60 14.78
C ALA A 348 -1.90 -25.23 15.36
N LEU A 349 -2.84 -24.63 16.11
CA LEU A 349 -2.66 -23.32 16.73
C LEU A 349 -1.52 -23.32 17.76
N VAL A 350 -1.39 -24.34 18.57
CA VAL A 350 -0.28 -24.48 19.53
C VAL A 350 1.06 -24.60 18.79
N PHE A 351 1.10 -25.36 17.70
CA PHE A 351 2.32 -25.51 16.92
C PHE A 351 2.72 -24.22 16.20
N MET A 352 1.76 -23.51 15.62
CA MET A 352 1.96 -22.19 15.02
C MET A 352 2.45 -21.17 16.05
N TRP A 353 1.88 -21.18 17.27
CA TRP A 353 2.33 -20.32 18.35
C TRP A 353 3.76 -20.65 18.78
N GLY A 354 4.11 -21.92 18.92
CA GLY A 354 5.44 -22.37 19.31
C GLY A 354 6.54 -22.07 18.25
N THR A 355 6.15 -21.91 16.99
CA THR A 355 7.05 -21.59 15.87
C THR A 355 7.00 -20.12 15.44
N ASP A 356 6.31 -19.27 16.21
CA ASP A 356 6.13 -17.83 15.97
C ASP A 356 5.54 -17.52 14.58
N GLN A 357 4.65 -18.40 14.10
CA GLN A 357 3.95 -18.21 12.83
C GLN A 357 2.64 -17.46 13.04
N THR A 358 2.35 -16.51 12.13
CA THR A 358 1.09 -15.75 12.15
C THR A 358 0.01 -16.43 11.32
N MET A 359 -1.26 -16.25 11.74
CA MET A 359 -2.40 -16.68 10.93
C MET A 359 -2.43 -15.91 9.61
N ASN A 360 -2.25 -16.60 8.50
CA ASN A 360 -2.27 -16.07 7.14
C ASN A 360 -3.07 -16.99 6.21
N ILE A 361 -3.23 -16.63 4.95
CA ILE A 361 -3.99 -17.39 3.96
C ILE A 361 -3.45 -18.83 3.84
N PHE A 362 -2.14 -19.01 3.88
CA PHE A 362 -1.51 -20.33 3.73
C PHE A 362 -1.73 -21.22 4.95
N SER A 363 -1.63 -20.67 6.15
CA SER A 363 -1.93 -21.43 7.38
C SER A 363 -3.42 -21.79 7.46
N GLN A 364 -4.33 -20.92 7.00
CA GLN A 364 -5.76 -21.24 6.92
C GLN A 364 -6.02 -22.40 5.93
N ILE A 365 -5.36 -22.41 4.78
CA ILE A 365 -5.42 -23.54 3.84
C ILE A 365 -4.85 -24.80 4.49
N GLY A 366 -3.74 -24.70 5.22
CA GLY A 366 -3.16 -25.81 5.99
C GLY A 366 -4.14 -26.42 6.99
N ILE A 367 -4.85 -25.58 7.76
CA ILE A 367 -5.89 -26.01 8.70
C ILE A 367 -7.06 -26.71 8.00
N ILE A 368 -7.50 -26.21 6.83
CA ILE A 368 -8.55 -26.88 6.04
C ILE A 368 -8.10 -28.26 5.58
N MET A 369 -6.85 -28.39 5.10
CA MET A 369 -6.27 -29.68 4.73
C MET A 369 -6.15 -30.63 5.92
N LEU A 370 -5.76 -30.12 7.09
CA LEU A 370 -5.64 -30.89 8.33
C LEU A 370 -6.96 -31.56 8.72
N ILE A 371 -8.09 -30.89 8.55
CA ILE A 371 -9.42 -31.46 8.86
C ILE A 371 -9.65 -32.72 8.06
N GLY A 372 -9.34 -32.75 6.76
CA GLY A 372 -9.47 -33.92 5.91
C GLY A 372 -8.54 -35.06 6.33
N LEU A 373 -7.31 -34.75 6.73
CA LEU A 373 -6.34 -35.75 7.19
C LEU A 373 -6.75 -36.38 8.52
N VAL A 374 -7.24 -35.58 9.47
CA VAL A 374 -7.63 -36.08 10.80
C VAL A 374 -8.94 -36.87 10.72
N ALA A 375 -9.92 -36.40 9.95
CA ALA A 375 -11.18 -37.12 9.77
C ALA A 375 -10.97 -38.54 9.27
N LYS A 376 -10.00 -38.77 8.34
CA LYS A 376 -9.63 -40.11 7.85
C LYS A 376 -9.27 -41.07 8.97
N ASN A 377 -8.53 -40.62 9.98
CA ASN A 377 -8.13 -41.51 11.09
C ASN A 377 -9.33 -41.87 11.97
N GLY A 378 -10.22 -40.93 12.23
CA GLY A 378 -11.47 -41.15 12.94
C GLY A 378 -12.39 -42.14 12.21
N ILE A 379 -12.52 -41.99 10.88
CA ILE A 379 -13.31 -42.88 10.02
C ILE A 379 -12.83 -44.34 10.18
N LEU A 380 -11.52 -44.59 10.09
CA LEU A 380 -10.96 -45.96 10.16
C LEU A 380 -11.22 -46.64 11.50
N ILE A 381 -11.27 -45.91 12.61
CA ILE A 381 -11.54 -46.47 13.93
C ILE A 381 -13.05 -46.75 14.08
N VAL A 382 -13.90 -45.77 13.75
CA VAL A 382 -15.35 -45.88 13.92
C VAL A 382 -15.92 -46.96 13.01
N GLU A 383 -15.51 -47.02 11.74
CA GLU A 383 -15.94 -48.02 10.78
C GLU A 383 -15.59 -49.44 11.28
N PHE A 384 -14.36 -49.67 11.75
CA PHE A 384 -13.94 -50.97 12.26
C PHE A 384 -14.64 -51.33 13.57
N ALA A 385 -14.95 -50.38 14.42
CA ALA A 385 -15.73 -50.61 15.64
C ALA A 385 -17.16 -50.99 15.32
N ASN A 386 -17.79 -50.36 14.31
CA ASN A 386 -19.13 -50.68 13.86
C ASN A 386 -19.21 -52.09 13.27
N GLN A 387 -18.27 -52.50 12.42
CA GLN A 387 -18.16 -53.85 11.88
C GLN A 387 -18.06 -54.92 12.95
N LYS A 388 -17.31 -54.63 14.04
CA LYS A 388 -17.20 -55.57 15.15
C LYS A 388 -18.49 -55.67 16.01
N GLN A 389 -19.19 -54.54 16.19
CA GLN A 389 -20.50 -54.52 16.86
C GLN A 389 -21.55 -55.29 16.03
N GLU A 390 -21.54 -55.17 14.71
CA GLU A 390 -22.41 -55.95 13.82
C GLU A 390 -22.09 -57.45 13.88
N ALA A 391 -20.81 -57.80 14.11
CA ALA A 391 -20.37 -59.17 14.34
C ALA A 391 -20.75 -59.73 15.73
N GLY A 392 -21.41 -58.92 16.58
CA GLY A 392 -21.94 -59.33 17.89
C GLY A 392 -21.02 -59.05 19.07
N GLU A 393 -19.93 -58.27 18.90
CA GLU A 393 -19.10 -57.88 20.05
C GLU A 393 -19.74 -56.81 20.88
N GLU A 394 -19.51 -56.82 22.21
CA GLU A 394 -19.98 -55.79 23.13
C GLU A 394 -19.35 -54.40 22.73
N LYS A 395 -20.13 -53.36 22.81
CA LYS A 395 -19.74 -51.99 22.31
C LYS A 395 -18.37 -51.53 22.84
N MET A 396 -18.14 -51.67 24.19
CA MET A 396 -16.86 -51.24 24.76
C MET A 396 -15.70 -52.11 24.37
N ALA A 397 -15.88 -53.41 24.20
CA ALA A 397 -14.90 -54.34 23.74
C ALA A 397 -14.56 -54.05 22.26
N ALA A 398 -15.57 -53.86 21.41
CA ALA A 398 -15.42 -53.57 20.00
C ALA A 398 -14.65 -52.27 19.77
N ILE A 399 -14.93 -51.19 20.52
CA ILE A 399 -14.22 -49.89 20.40
C ILE A 399 -12.77 -50.04 20.84
N ARG A 400 -12.51 -50.71 21.98
CA ARG A 400 -11.15 -50.93 22.49
C ARG A 400 -10.30 -51.75 21.50
N ASP A 401 -10.88 -52.80 20.98
CA ASP A 401 -10.20 -53.70 20.05
C ASP A 401 -9.96 -53.01 18.68
N ALA A 402 -10.93 -52.24 18.20
CA ALA A 402 -10.78 -51.42 17.02
C ALA A 402 -9.64 -50.42 17.17
N ALA A 403 -9.57 -49.71 18.29
CA ALA A 403 -8.53 -48.73 18.56
C ALA A 403 -7.13 -49.42 18.60
N LEU A 404 -7.01 -50.57 19.25
CA LEU A 404 -5.74 -51.30 19.34
C LEU A 404 -5.28 -51.82 17.98
N GLN A 405 -6.18 -52.41 17.20
CA GLN A 405 -5.83 -52.97 15.89
C GLN A 405 -5.51 -51.90 14.85
N ARG A 406 -6.18 -50.75 14.90
CA ARG A 406 -5.96 -49.64 13.98
C ARG A 406 -4.84 -48.67 14.40
N LEU A 407 -4.36 -48.75 15.65
CA LEU A 407 -3.31 -47.86 16.16
C LEU A 407 -2.04 -47.90 15.29
N ARG A 408 -1.54 -49.09 14.98
CA ARG A 408 -0.33 -49.24 14.19
C ARG A 408 -0.44 -48.71 12.76
N PRO A 409 -1.48 -49.05 11.96
CA PRO A 409 -1.70 -48.47 10.66
C PRO A 409 -1.85 -46.94 10.68
N ILE A 410 -2.57 -46.38 11.67
CA ILE A 410 -2.77 -44.94 11.82
C ILE A 410 -1.44 -44.22 12.12
N LEU A 411 -0.64 -44.78 13.07
CA LEU A 411 0.67 -44.20 13.37
C LEU A 411 1.63 -44.25 12.16
N MET A 412 1.60 -45.33 11.39
CA MET A 412 2.41 -45.41 10.16
C MET A 412 2.00 -44.40 9.12
N THR A 413 0.70 -44.25 8.87
CA THR A 413 0.21 -43.25 7.88
C THR A 413 0.43 -41.83 8.37
N SER A 414 0.21 -41.53 9.64
CA SER A 414 0.46 -40.19 10.21
C SER A 414 1.94 -39.84 10.18
N ALA A 415 2.83 -40.77 10.56
CA ALA A 415 4.28 -40.54 10.47
C ALA A 415 4.73 -40.31 9.01
N SER A 416 4.21 -41.13 8.06
CA SER A 416 4.50 -40.92 6.64
C SER A 416 4.04 -39.57 6.12
N THR A 417 2.84 -39.10 6.54
CA THR A 417 2.32 -37.81 6.16
C THR A 417 3.17 -36.68 6.73
N ILE A 418 3.53 -36.75 8.03
CA ILE A 418 4.39 -35.75 8.68
C ILE A 418 5.74 -35.67 7.98
N LEU A 419 6.39 -36.82 7.73
CA LEU A 419 7.66 -36.85 7.01
C LEU A 419 7.54 -36.32 5.57
N GLY A 420 6.41 -36.57 4.91
CA GLY A 420 6.13 -36.08 3.57
C GLY A 420 5.93 -34.55 3.52
N LEU A 421 5.41 -33.95 4.59
CA LEU A 421 5.20 -32.47 4.70
C LEU A 421 6.40 -31.74 5.30
N LEU A 422 7.32 -32.45 5.96
CA LEU A 422 8.52 -31.87 6.57
C LEU A 422 9.33 -30.97 5.62
N PRO A 423 9.53 -31.28 4.32
CA PRO A 423 10.22 -30.39 3.41
C PRO A 423 9.55 -29.03 3.23
N LEU A 424 8.23 -28.92 3.46
CA LEU A 424 7.53 -27.63 3.42
C LEU A 424 7.88 -26.76 4.62
N THR A 425 8.09 -27.35 5.80
CA THR A 425 8.40 -26.60 7.04
C THR A 425 9.81 -26.03 7.05
N VAL A 426 10.72 -26.58 6.24
CA VAL A 426 12.12 -26.13 6.09
C VAL A 426 12.38 -25.54 4.69
N ALA A 427 11.33 -25.13 3.99
CA ALA A 427 11.44 -24.59 2.64
C ALA A 427 12.32 -23.34 2.61
N THR A 428 13.13 -23.20 1.57
CA THR A 428 13.99 -22.03 1.31
C THR A 428 13.66 -21.41 -0.04
N GLY A 429 14.11 -20.17 -0.28
CA GLY A 429 13.91 -19.46 -1.53
C GLY A 429 12.63 -18.62 -1.58
N GLU A 430 12.25 -18.19 -2.77
CA GLU A 430 11.07 -17.34 -2.97
C GLU A 430 9.78 -18.09 -2.56
N GLY A 431 8.89 -17.40 -1.83
CA GLY A 431 7.64 -17.97 -1.31
C GLY A 431 7.80 -18.98 -0.15
N ALA A 432 8.99 -19.11 0.43
CA ALA A 432 9.26 -20.03 1.55
C ALA A 432 8.31 -19.78 2.74
N ASN A 433 8.09 -18.51 3.12
CA ASN A 433 7.24 -18.17 4.27
C ASN A 433 5.80 -18.69 4.14
N GLY A 434 5.23 -18.67 2.94
CA GLY A 434 3.90 -19.23 2.70
C GLY A 434 3.88 -20.76 2.82
N ARG A 435 4.89 -21.44 2.25
CA ARG A 435 5.02 -22.90 2.33
C ARG A 435 5.27 -23.37 3.75
N ILE A 436 6.13 -22.65 4.49
CA ILE A 436 6.43 -22.94 5.91
C ILE A 436 5.15 -22.81 6.74
N ALA A 437 4.40 -21.71 6.61
CA ALA A 437 3.16 -21.51 7.35
C ALA A 437 2.11 -22.59 7.06
N MET A 438 1.99 -23.04 5.80
CA MET A 438 1.09 -24.13 5.40
C MET A 438 1.56 -25.51 5.91
N GLY A 439 2.87 -25.74 5.93
CA GLY A 439 3.44 -27.01 6.39
C GLY A 439 3.43 -27.18 7.91
N ILE A 440 3.44 -26.08 8.66
CA ILE A 440 3.39 -26.08 10.13
C ILE A 440 1.96 -26.25 10.65
N ALA A 441 0.97 -25.68 9.95
CA ALA A 441 -0.45 -25.81 10.28
C ALA A 441 -0.98 -27.22 9.97
#